data_a038e7c6f1c459607eb368b1c30bc8ad
#
_entry.id   a038e7c6f1c459607eb368b1c30bc8ad
#
_cell.length_a   1.000
_cell.length_b   1.000
_cell.length_c   1.000
_cell.angle_alpha   90.00
_cell.angle_beta   90.00
_cell.angle_gamma   90.00
#
_symmetry.space_group_name_H-M   'P 1'
#
loop_
_entity.id
_entity.type
_entity.pdbx_description
1 polymer ?
#
loop_
_entity_poly.entity_id
_entity_poly.type
_entity_poly.pdbx_seq_one_letter_code
_entity_poly.pdbx_strand_id
1 'polypeptide(L)'
;VTQQVVLDHLVVAAASLAEGVAWCEATLGVTPGPGGKHALMGTHNRLLKIATPAYPATFFEIIAIDPDAPPPGRKRWFGLDDEDLQARLADGPRLIHLVARSTMLDMHRWGLITVGLKPGDPVAASRETPAGRLSWDILVAADGALDCGGALPTLMQWKCPHPTERMPDSGITLHSLTLHGVPERARQVLRLPGVQVLPDAGPALVATLSTPLGDVVLQS
;
A
#
# COMPACT_ATOMS: atom_id res chain seq x y z
N VAL A 1 21.71 8.56 -11.00
CA VAL A 1 20.65 8.05 -10.09
C VAL A 1 19.38 8.81 -10.44
N THR A 2 18.44 8.19 -11.13
CA THR A 2 17.15 8.80 -11.44
C THR A 2 16.39 9.01 -10.13
N GLN A 3 16.03 10.26 -9.84
CA GLN A 3 15.15 10.65 -8.73
C GLN A 3 13.74 10.14 -9.08
N GLN A 4 13.44 8.91 -8.73
CA GLN A 4 12.22 8.25 -9.18
C GLN A 4 11.39 7.81 -7.99
N VAL A 5 10.11 8.16 -8.04
CA VAL A 5 9.09 7.55 -7.20
C VAL A 5 8.49 6.40 -8.01
N VAL A 6 8.45 5.22 -7.45
CA VAL A 6 7.89 4.03 -8.11
C VAL A 6 6.91 3.32 -7.19
N LEU A 7 5.94 2.63 -7.76
CA LEU A 7 5.01 1.80 -6.99
C LEU A 7 5.79 0.82 -6.12
N ASP A 8 5.43 0.75 -4.86
CA ASP A 8 5.98 -0.20 -3.89
C ASP A 8 5.01 -1.35 -3.64
N HIS A 9 3.79 -1.04 -3.21
CA HIS A 9 2.77 -2.04 -2.98
C HIS A 9 1.35 -1.50 -3.07
N LEU A 10 0.41 -2.39 -3.28
CA LEU A 10 -1.03 -2.17 -3.14
C LEU A 10 -1.47 -2.62 -1.76
N VAL A 11 -2.41 -1.90 -1.16
CA VAL A 11 -2.91 -2.16 0.18
C VAL A 11 -4.38 -2.57 0.11
N VAL A 12 -4.67 -3.80 0.55
CA VAL A 12 -6.01 -4.30 0.79
C VAL A 12 -6.24 -4.41 2.29
N ALA A 13 -7.23 -3.70 2.79
CA ALA A 13 -7.66 -3.83 4.19
C ALA A 13 -8.68 -4.94 4.34
N ALA A 14 -8.65 -5.60 5.49
CA ALA A 14 -9.62 -6.61 5.92
C ALA A 14 -10.05 -6.35 7.36
N ALA A 15 -11.26 -6.79 7.75
CA ALA A 15 -11.73 -6.70 9.14
C ALA A 15 -10.88 -7.56 10.07
N SER A 16 -10.42 -8.72 9.59
CA SER A 16 -9.41 -9.54 10.24
C SER A 16 -8.42 -10.11 9.23
N LEU A 17 -7.24 -10.46 9.70
CA LEU A 17 -6.23 -11.06 8.79
C LEU A 17 -6.68 -12.44 8.29
N ALA A 18 -7.46 -13.19 9.06
CA ALA A 18 -8.02 -14.48 8.65
C ALA A 18 -9.00 -14.31 7.48
N GLU A 19 -9.90 -13.33 7.55
CA GLU A 19 -10.82 -12.99 6.44
C GLU A 19 -10.05 -12.52 5.20
N GLY A 20 -9.00 -11.71 5.39
CA GLY A 20 -8.13 -11.30 4.31
C GLY A 20 -7.45 -12.46 3.58
N VAL A 21 -6.99 -13.47 4.32
CA VAL A 21 -6.41 -14.70 3.77
C VAL A 21 -7.45 -15.50 3.00
N ALA A 22 -8.60 -15.76 3.59
CA ALA A 22 -9.69 -16.51 2.94
C ALA A 22 -10.19 -15.81 1.66
N TRP A 23 -10.32 -14.49 1.70
CA TRP A 23 -10.65 -13.69 0.52
C TRP A 23 -9.60 -13.81 -0.58
N CYS A 24 -8.31 -13.74 -0.22
CA CYS A 24 -7.21 -13.88 -1.18
C CYS A 24 -7.26 -15.25 -1.87
N GLU A 25 -7.47 -16.32 -1.12
CA GLU A 25 -7.59 -17.67 -1.67
C GLU A 25 -8.80 -17.81 -2.60
N ALA A 26 -9.95 -17.25 -2.20
CA ALA A 26 -11.18 -17.34 -2.99
C ALA A 26 -11.15 -16.44 -4.24
N THR A 27 -10.56 -15.25 -4.15
CA THR A 27 -10.61 -14.23 -5.22
C THR A 27 -9.39 -14.30 -6.15
N LEU A 28 -8.19 -14.54 -5.59
CA LEU A 28 -6.94 -14.53 -6.33
C LEU A 28 -6.37 -15.93 -6.55
N GLY A 29 -6.93 -16.97 -5.93
CA GLY A 29 -6.54 -18.37 -6.12
C GLY A 29 -5.21 -18.75 -5.47
N VAL A 30 -4.70 -17.95 -4.54
CA VAL A 30 -3.42 -18.21 -3.86
C VAL A 30 -3.50 -17.90 -2.37
N THR A 31 -2.78 -18.67 -1.57
CA THR A 31 -2.57 -18.36 -0.16
C THR A 31 -1.48 -17.29 -0.03
N PRO A 32 -1.74 -16.14 0.62
CA PRO A 32 -0.73 -15.12 0.80
C PRO A 32 0.41 -15.61 1.70
N GLY A 33 1.62 -15.19 1.35
CA GLY A 33 2.84 -15.50 2.10
C GLY A 33 2.86 -14.85 3.49
N PRO A 34 3.88 -15.18 4.29
CA PRO A 34 4.04 -14.60 5.62
C PRO A 34 4.24 -13.09 5.53
N GLY A 35 3.67 -12.40 6.49
CA GLY A 35 3.87 -10.97 6.72
C GLY A 35 4.53 -10.73 8.07
N GLY A 36 3.96 -9.84 8.86
CA GLY A 36 4.43 -9.53 10.21
C GLY A 36 3.52 -8.58 10.97
N LYS A 37 3.94 -8.26 12.18
CA LYS A 37 3.27 -7.31 13.05
C LYS A 37 3.98 -5.96 12.98
N HIS A 38 3.18 -4.90 12.96
CA HIS A 38 3.65 -3.51 13.03
C HIS A 38 3.30 -2.96 14.41
N ALA A 39 4.14 -3.22 15.40
CA ALA A 39 3.89 -2.84 16.79
C ALA A 39 3.59 -1.34 16.96
N LEU A 40 4.25 -0.48 16.16
CA LEU A 40 4.04 0.97 16.18
C LEU A 40 2.61 1.37 15.81
N MET A 41 1.94 0.60 14.96
CA MET A 41 0.60 0.91 14.43
C MET A 41 -0.48 -0.07 14.93
N GLY A 42 -0.10 -1.11 15.67
CA GLY A 42 -1.05 -2.13 16.11
C GLY A 42 -1.76 -2.82 14.94
N THR A 43 -1.01 -3.11 13.88
CA THR A 43 -1.50 -3.80 12.68
C THR A 43 -0.65 -5.01 12.36
N HIS A 44 -1.20 -5.92 11.56
CA HIS A 44 -0.48 -7.07 11.02
C HIS A 44 -0.86 -7.30 9.56
N ASN A 45 -0.02 -8.02 8.81
CA ASN A 45 -0.23 -8.20 7.38
C ASN A 45 0.14 -9.59 6.86
N ARG A 46 -0.28 -9.87 5.61
CA ARG A 46 0.18 -10.92 4.73
C ARG A 46 0.60 -10.31 3.41
N LEU A 47 1.57 -10.93 2.74
CA LEU A 47 2.21 -10.35 1.56
C LEU A 47 2.24 -11.33 0.39
N LEU A 48 2.17 -10.76 -0.84
CA LEU A 48 2.30 -11.48 -2.10
C LEU A 48 3.18 -10.65 -3.04
N LYS A 49 4.19 -11.25 -3.66
CA LYS A 49 4.94 -10.60 -4.73
C LYS A 49 4.08 -10.55 -6.00
N ILE A 50 3.87 -9.36 -6.57
CA ILE A 50 3.10 -9.14 -7.80
C ILE A 50 3.92 -8.41 -8.86
N ALA A 51 5.24 -8.45 -8.76
CA ALA A 51 6.17 -7.70 -9.59
C ALA A 51 6.14 -8.12 -11.07
N THR A 52 6.29 -7.13 -11.95
CA THR A 52 6.46 -7.30 -13.40
C THR A 52 7.57 -6.34 -13.90
N PRO A 53 8.03 -6.44 -15.14
CA PRO A 53 8.94 -5.43 -15.70
C PRO A 53 8.39 -4.01 -15.68
N ALA A 54 7.06 -3.83 -15.81
CA ALA A 54 6.40 -2.53 -15.72
C ALA A 54 6.30 -2.03 -14.27
N TYR A 55 6.21 -2.95 -13.31
CA TYR A 55 6.08 -2.68 -11.87
C TYR A 55 7.15 -3.46 -11.10
N PRO A 56 8.43 -3.07 -11.21
CA PRO A 56 9.52 -3.83 -10.63
C PRO A 56 9.48 -3.75 -9.10
N ALA A 57 9.78 -4.89 -8.47
CA ALA A 57 9.84 -5.03 -7.01
C ALA A 57 8.55 -4.54 -6.31
N THR A 58 7.39 -4.93 -6.85
CA THR A 58 6.07 -4.57 -6.31
C THR A 58 5.44 -5.77 -5.60
N PHE A 59 4.77 -5.51 -4.49
CA PHE A 59 4.04 -6.53 -3.74
C PHE A 59 2.61 -6.09 -3.41
N PHE A 60 1.83 -7.01 -2.90
CA PHE A 60 0.46 -6.84 -2.47
C PHE A 60 0.41 -7.07 -0.97
N GLU A 61 -0.16 -6.16 -0.23
CA GLU A 61 -0.31 -6.23 1.22
C GLU A 61 -1.78 -6.44 1.57
N ILE A 62 -2.07 -7.47 2.34
CA ILE A 62 -3.34 -7.64 3.04
C ILE A 62 -3.10 -7.27 4.49
N ILE A 63 -3.75 -6.21 4.95
CA ILE A 63 -3.54 -5.63 6.28
C ILE A 63 -4.83 -5.62 7.11
N ALA A 64 -4.69 -5.84 8.40
CA ALA A 64 -5.76 -5.71 9.37
C ALA A 64 -5.24 -5.10 10.68
N ILE A 65 -6.14 -4.59 11.50
CA ILE A 65 -5.83 -4.25 12.91
C ILE A 65 -5.49 -5.55 13.63
N ASP A 66 -4.37 -5.57 14.36
CA ASP A 66 -3.98 -6.72 15.19
C ASP A 66 -4.75 -6.67 16.51
N PRO A 67 -5.69 -7.61 16.76
CA PRO A 67 -6.49 -7.60 17.96
C PRO A 67 -5.69 -7.86 19.25
N ASP A 68 -4.50 -8.45 19.10
CA ASP A 68 -3.60 -8.74 20.23
C ASP A 68 -2.64 -7.58 20.54
N ALA A 69 -2.58 -6.57 19.68
CA ALA A 69 -1.70 -5.43 19.87
C ALA A 69 -2.31 -4.41 20.85
N PRO A 70 -1.48 -3.80 21.71
CA PRO A 70 -1.95 -2.67 22.51
C PRO A 70 -2.34 -1.49 21.60
N PRO A 71 -3.21 -0.57 22.06
CA PRO A 71 -3.50 0.67 21.35
C PRO A 71 -2.22 1.41 20.99
N PRO A 72 -2.04 1.86 19.73
CA PRO A 72 -0.75 2.41 19.26
C PRO A 72 -0.43 3.81 19.81
N GLY A 73 -1.32 4.45 20.58
CA GLY A 73 -1.15 5.82 21.09
C GLY A 73 -1.19 6.91 20.01
N ARG A 74 -1.53 6.54 18.77
CA ARG A 74 -1.70 7.41 17.61
C ARG A 74 -2.76 6.84 16.67
N LYS A 75 -3.23 7.65 15.72
CA LYS A 75 -4.06 7.13 14.63
C LYS A 75 -3.24 6.19 13.74
N ARG A 76 -3.86 5.08 13.35
CA ARG A 76 -3.25 4.11 12.43
C ARG A 76 -3.14 4.70 11.03
N TRP A 77 -2.16 4.23 10.29
CA TRP A 77 -2.02 4.56 8.87
C TRP A 77 -3.19 4.01 8.03
N PHE A 78 -3.28 4.50 6.78
CA PHE A 78 -4.22 4.01 5.75
C PHE A 78 -5.70 4.12 6.12
N GLY A 79 -6.04 5.05 7.02
CA GLY A 79 -7.44 5.24 7.43
C GLY A 79 -8.03 4.07 8.22
N LEU A 80 -7.20 3.16 8.77
CA LEU A 80 -7.70 1.95 9.45
C LEU A 80 -8.53 2.21 10.70
N ASP A 81 -8.47 3.42 11.26
CA ASP A 81 -9.34 3.85 12.38
C ASP A 81 -10.60 4.61 11.91
N ASP A 82 -10.81 4.73 10.61
CA ASP A 82 -11.99 5.37 10.04
C ASP A 82 -13.22 4.46 10.18
N GLU A 83 -14.28 4.98 10.77
CA GLU A 83 -15.50 4.22 11.05
C GLU A 83 -16.22 3.78 9.76
N ASP A 84 -16.22 4.62 8.72
CA ASP A 84 -16.81 4.29 7.43
C ASP A 84 -16.03 3.18 6.73
N LEU A 85 -14.69 3.20 6.82
CA LEU A 85 -13.88 2.11 6.32
C LEU A 85 -14.18 0.82 7.08
N GLN A 86 -14.18 0.85 8.41
CA GLN A 86 -14.46 -0.32 9.23
C GLN A 86 -15.86 -0.90 8.95
N ALA A 87 -16.87 -0.05 8.77
CA ALA A 87 -18.22 -0.50 8.37
C ALA A 87 -18.20 -1.19 7.00
N ARG A 88 -17.48 -0.65 6.01
CA ARG A 88 -17.36 -1.26 4.68
C ARG A 88 -16.56 -2.58 4.69
N LEU A 89 -15.63 -2.76 5.61
CA LEU A 89 -14.88 -4.01 5.75
C LEU A 89 -15.73 -5.17 6.28
N ALA A 90 -16.90 -4.90 6.87
CA ALA A 90 -17.87 -5.94 7.22
C ALA A 90 -18.44 -6.67 5.98
N ASP A 91 -18.43 -6.02 4.81
CA ASP A 91 -18.82 -6.62 3.53
C ASP A 91 -17.68 -7.38 2.84
N GLY A 92 -16.47 -7.35 3.42
CA GLY A 92 -15.28 -8.05 2.92
C GLY A 92 -14.07 -7.14 2.67
N PRO A 93 -12.90 -7.75 2.40
CA PRO A 93 -11.66 -7.04 2.12
C PRO A 93 -11.74 -6.14 0.90
N ARG A 94 -11.05 -4.99 0.96
CA ARG A 94 -11.10 -3.95 -0.07
C ARG A 94 -9.72 -3.41 -0.41
N LEU A 95 -9.49 -3.15 -1.69
CA LEU A 95 -8.38 -2.31 -2.13
C LEU A 95 -8.63 -0.88 -1.64
N ILE A 96 -7.76 -0.34 -0.80
CA ILE A 96 -7.96 0.98 -0.19
C ILE A 96 -6.88 1.99 -0.57
N HIS A 97 -5.69 1.54 -0.93
CA HIS A 97 -4.55 2.42 -1.06
C HIS A 97 -3.41 1.83 -1.88
N LEU A 98 -2.44 2.67 -2.19
CA LEU A 98 -1.14 2.29 -2.71
C LEU A 98 -0.02 3.02 -1.96
N VAL A 99 1.12 2.37 -1.87
CA VAL A 99 2.35 2.96 -1.33
C VAL A 99 3.37 3.06 -2.46
N ALA A 100 4.09 4.17 -2.51
CA ALA A 100 5.16 4.37 -3.46
C ALA A 100 6.50 4.57 -2.72
N ARG A 101 7.56 3.94 -3.21
CA ARG A 101 8.91 4.13 -2.63
C ARG A 101 9.66 5.24 -3.33
N SER A 102 10.44 5.95 -2.55
CA SER A 102 11.33 7.02 -2.98
C SER A 102 12.72 6.80 -2.39
N THR A 103 13.76 7.13 -3.12
CA THR A 103 15.13 7.22 -2.60
C THR A 103 15.44 8.60 -2.01
N MET A 104 14.51 9.55 -2.14
CA MET A 104 14.62 10.95 -1.69
C MET A 104 13.33 11.39 -1.01
N LEU A 105 12.95 10.68 0.08
CA LEU A 105 11.67 10.84 0.75
C LEU A 105 11.37 12.29 1.14
N ASP A 106 12.33 12.96 1.78
CA ASP A 106 12.17 14.35 2.22
C ASP A 106 11.97 15.31 1.06
N MET A 107 12.70 15.14 -0.04
CA MET A 107 12.54 15.98 -1.23
C MET A 107 11.12 15.88 -1.80
N HIS A 108 10.60 14.68 -1.97
CA HIS A 108 9.25 14.48 -2.48
C HIS A 108 8.19 14.93 -1.48
N ARG A 109 8.43 14.74 -0.17
CA ARG A 109 7.56 15.27 0.89
C ARG A 109 7.45 16.80 0.78
N TRP A 110 8.57 17.51 0.71
CA TRP A 110 8.58 18.96 0.55
C TRP A 110 7.96 19.42 -0.78
N GLY A 111 8.19 18.66 -1.85
CA GLY A 111 7.53 18.90 -3.14
C GLY A 111 6.01 18.86 -3.02
N LEU A 112 5.45 17.85 -2.34
CA LEU A 112 4.00 17.74 -2.09
C LEU A 112 3.48 18.88 -1.21
N ILE A 113 4.20 19.25 -0.14
CA ILE A 113 3.83 20.37 0.72
C ILE A 113 3.81 21.69 -0.08
N THR A 114 4.80 21.92 -0.93
CA THR A 114 4.89 23.14 -1.75
C THR A 114 3.71 23.29 -2.70
N VAL A 115 3.14 22.19 -3.16
CA VAL A 115 1.93 22.20 -3.99
C VAL A 115 0.63 22.12 -3.17
N GLY A 116 0.69 22.33 -1.86
CA GLY A 116 -0.47 22.45 -0.97
C GLY A 116 -1.09 21.12 -0.55
N LEU A 117 -0.33 20.03 -0.55
CA LEU A 117 -0.75 18.72 -0.04
C LEU A 117 -0.15 18.46 1.35
N LYS A 118 -0.73 17.50 2.07
CA LYS A 118 -0.34 17.15 3.45
C LYS A 118 0.11 15.69 3.52
N PRO A 119 1.29 15.35 3.00
CA PRO A 119 1.74 13.94 2.92
C PRO A 119 2.02 13.29 4.27
N GLY A 120 1.91 14.03 5.37
CA GLY A 120 2.27 13.57 6.70
C GLY A 120 3.75 13.77 7.04
N ASP A 121 4.13 13.24 8.21
CA ASP A 121 5.49 13.30 8.72
C ASP A 121 6.19 11.96 8.59
N PRO A 122 7.53 11.95 8.43
CA PRO A 122 8.31 10.72 8.40
C PRO A 122 8.21 9.97 9.73
N VAL A 123 7.85 8.72 9.66
CA VAL A 123 7.78 7.80 10.80
C VAL A 123 8.74 6.64 10.52
N ALA A 124 9.72 6.45 11.39
CA ALA A 124 10.62 5.32 11.32
C ALA A 124 9.90 4.06 11.81
N ALA A 125 9.88 3.03 10.98
CA ALA A 125 9.27 1.76 11.29
C ALA A 125 10.24 0.60 11.03
N SER A 126 10.05 -0.50 11.73
CA SER A 126 10.81 -1.72 11.51
C SER A 126 10.04 -2.94 11.99
N ARG A 127 10.38 -4.10 11.46
CA ARG A 127 9.91 -5.39 11.97
C ARG A 127 10.97 -6.46 11.78
N GLU A 128 10.97 -7.44 12.66
CA GLU A 128 11.79 -8.63 12.51
C GLU A 128 11.14 -9.63 11.56
N THR A 129 11.95 -10.30 10.77
CA THR A 129 11.55 -11.42 9.91
C THR A 129 12.55 -12.55 10.04
N PRO A 130 12.21 -13.80 9.67
CA PRO A 130 13.18 -14.89 9.64
C PRO A 130 14.41 -14.60 8.78
N ALA A 131 14.28 -13.70 7.79
CA ALA A 131 15.36 -13.30 6.90
C ALA A 131 16.14 -12.08 7.38
N GLY A 132 15.85 -11.56 8.57
CA GLY A 132 16.48 -10.38 9.18
C GLY A 132 15.50 -9.22 9.35
N ARG A 133 16.02 -8.12 9.89
CA ARG A 133 15.23 -6.93 10.19
C ARG A 133 14.93 -6.13 8.92
N LEU A 134 13.66 -5.83 8.70
CA LEU A 134 13.22 -4.83 7.75
C LEU A 134 13.08 -3.47 8.44
N SER A 135 13.52 -2.41 7.78
CA SER A 135 13.44 -1.04 8.31
C SER A 135 13.17 -0.04 7.17
N TRP A 136 12.32 0.94 7.46
CA TRP A 136 11.90 1.96 6.50
C TRP A 136 11.46 3.24 7.21
N ASP A 137 11.44 4.35 6.49
CA ASP A 137 10.68 5.54 6.85
C ASP A 137 9.43 5.61 5.97
N ILE A 138 8.31 6.04 6.53
CA ILE A 138 7.04 6.17 5.83
C ILE A 138 6.36 7.47 6.26
N LEU A 139 5.77 8.20 5.31
CA LEU A 139 5.01 9.40 5.63
C LEU A 139 3.63 9.00 6.17
N VAL A 140 3.26 9.51 7.33
CA VAL A 140 1.96 9.22 7.95
C VAL A 140 1.30 10.52 8.40
N ALA A 141 0.10 10.77 7.91
CA ALA A 141 -0.71 11.87 8.38
C ALA A 141 -1.06 11.69 9.88
N ALA A 142 -1.11 12.78 10.64
CA ALA A 142 -1.35 12.72 12.09
C ALA A 142 -2.73 12.12 12.44
N ASP A 143 -3.71 12.33 11.58
CA ASP A 143 -5.07 11.77 11.66
C ASP A 143 -5.20 10.38 11.03
N GLY A 144 -4.13 9.88 10.38
CA GLY A 144 -4.12 8.61 9.68
C GLY A 144 -4.90 8.58 8.36
N ALA A 145 -5.51 9.71 7.96
CA ALA A 145 -6.38 9.79 6.79
C ALA A 145 -5.61 9.59 5.47
N LEU A 146 -6.36 9.19 4.44
CA LEU A 146 -5.89 9.04 3.08
C LEU A 146 -6.37 10.22 2.22
N ASP A 147 -5.47 10.81 1.44
CA ASP A 147 -5.81 11.85 0.47
C ASP A 147 -6.37 11.25 -0.84
N CYS A 148 -7.23 12.02 -1.52
CA CYS A 148 -7.83 11.64 -2.81
C CYS A 148 -8.52 10.25 -2.78
N GLY A 149 -9.22 9.92 -1.68
CA GLY A 149 -9.87 8.62 -1.53
C GLY A 149 -8.91 7.42 -1.58
N GLY A 150 -7.63 7.64 -1.26
CA GLY A 150 -6.57 6.64 -1.31
C GLY A 150 -5.72 6.65 -2.58
N ALA A 151 -6.07 7.45 -3.59
CA ALA A 151 -5.33 7.51 -4.86
C ALA A 151 -4.01 8.29 -4.76
N LEU A 152 -3.86 9.23 -3.81
CA LEU A 152 -2.56 9.85 -3.57
C LEU A 152 -1.69 8.89 -2.77
N PRO A 153 -0.56 8.39 -3.33
CA PRO A 153 0.22 7.36 -2.65
C PRO A 153 0.88 7.89 -1.37
N THR A 154 0.87 7.07 -0.35
CA THR A 154 1.79 7.23 0.78
C THR A 154 3.22 6.98 0.30
N LEU A 155 4.15 7.85 0.68
CA LEU A 155 5.56 7.68 0.32
C LEU A 155 6.33 6.97 1.42
N MET A 156 7.25 6.08 1.01
CA MET A 156 8.17 5.42 1.91
C MET A 156 9.58 5.34 1.33
N GLN A 157 10.54 5.10 2.20
CA GLN A 157 11.94 4.84 1.85
C GLN A 157 12.47 3.65 2.64
N TRP A 158 12.85 2.58 1.94
CA TRP A 158 13.51 1.43 2.54
C TRP A 158 14.92 1.78 3.00
N LYS A 159 15.30 1.30 4.20
CA LYS A 159 16.64 1.41 4.77
C LYS A 159 17.40 0.06 4.75
N CYS A 160 16.82 -0.92 4.09
CA CYS A 160 17.36 -2.28 3.92
C CYS A 160 17.05 -2.75 2.48
N PRO A 161 17.57 -3.89 2.02
CA PRO A 161 17.16 -4.51 0.76
C PRO A 161 15.65 -4.69 0.70
N HIS A 162 15.08 -4.51 -0.50
CA HIS A 162 13.64 -4.56 -0.69
C HIS A 162 13.09 -5.97 -0.40
N PRO A 163 11.94 -6.10 0.30
CA PRO A 163 11.42 -7.40 0.71
C PRO A 163 11.16 -8.37 -0.45
N THR A 164 10.79 -7.86 -1.62
CA THR A 164 10.54 -8.71 -2.82
C THR A 164 11.78 -9.47 -3.33
N GLU A 165 12.99 -9.08 -2.93
CA GLU A 165 14.21 -9.82 -3.28
C GLU A 165 14.22 -11.24 -2.69
N ARG A 166 13.50 -11.43 -1.58
CA ARG A 166 13.40 -12.70 -0.85
C ARG A 166 12.01 -13.32 -0.86
N MET A 167 11.03 -12.63 -1.45
CA MET A 167 9.68 -13.16 -1.61
C MET A 167 9.65 -14.17 -2.77
N PRO A 168 9.03 -15.34 -2.59
CA PRO A 168 8.79 -16.25 -3.69
C PRO A 168 7.80 -15.63 -4.69
N ASP A 169 7.81 -16.11 -5.92
CA ASP A 169 6.79 -15.78 -6.89
C ASP A 169 5.44 -16.32 -6.40
N SER A 170 4.44 -15.48 -6.44
CA SER A 170 3.10 -15.81 -5.93
C SER A 170 2.20 -16.48 -6.96
N GLY A 171 2.56 -16.43 -8.23
CA GLY A 171 1.69 -16.78 -9.35
C GLY A 171 0.72 -15.66 -9.74
N ILE A 172 0.81 -14.47 -9.07
CA ILE A 172 0.03 -13.28 -9.39
C ILE A 172 0.96 -12.20 -9.92
N THR A 173 0.50 -11.46 -10.92
CA THR A 173 1.24 -10.30 -11.46
C THR A 173 0.33 -9.10 -11.62
N LEU A 174 0.87 -7.90 -11.37
CA LEU A 174 0.15 -6.65 -11.62
C LEU A 174 0.22 -6.34 -13.13
N HIS A 175 -0.95 -6.32 -13.78
CA HIS A 175 -1.08 -6.02 -15.20
C HIS A 175 -1.22 -4.51 -15.43
N SER A 176 -2.11 -3.84 -14.69
CA SER A 176 -2.31 -2.39 -14.79
C SER A 176 -2.77 -1.78 -13.48
N LEU A 177 -2.46 -0.49 -13.30
CA LEU A 177 -2.94 0.33 -12.19
C LEU A 177 -3.38 1.68 -12.72
N THR A 178 -4.62 2.05 -12.43
CA THR A 178 -5.20 3.35 -12.75
C THR A 178 -5.60 4.06 -11.47
N LEU A 179 -5.29 5.34 -11.38
CA LEU A 179 -5.67 6.22 -10.27
C LEU A 179 -6.58 7.32 -10.80
N HIS A 180 -7.63 7.66 -10.05
CA HIS A 180 -8.54 8.74 -10.39
C HIS A 180 -8.47 9.87 -9.35
N GLY A 181 -8.69 11.11 -9.81
CA GLY A 181 -8.82 12.27 -8.94
C GLY A 181 -7.51 12.77 -8.29
N VAL A 182 -6.35 12.26 -8.69
CA VAL A 182 -5.06 12.80 -8.21
C VAL A 182 -4.81 14.15 -8.85
N PRO A 183 -4.62 15.24 -8.07
CA PRO A 183 -4.40 16.57 -8.61
C PRO A 183 -3.16 16.63 -9.53
N GLU A 184 -3.26 17.38 -10.62
CA GLU A 184 -2.15 17.56 -11.59
C GLU A 184 -0.86 18.02 -10.89
N ARG A 185 -0.97 18.91 -9.92
CA ARG A 185 0.17 19.40 -9.14
C ARG A 185 0.89 18.27 -8.37
N ALA A 186 0.16 17.24 -7.88
CA ALA A 186 0.76 16.08 -7.24
C ALA A 186 1.47 15.19 -8.28
N ARG A 187 0.87 15.03 -9.47
CA ARG A 187 1.43 14.24 -10.58
C ARG A 187 2.76 14.80 -11.09
N GLN A 188 2.95 16.12 -11.01
CA GLN A 188 4.22 16.76 -11.38
C GLN A 188 5.34 16.43 -10.39
N VAL A 189 5.00 16.25 -9.12
CA VAL A 189 5.94 15.83 -8.05
C VAL A 189 6.19 14.33 -8.09
N LEU A 190 5.10 13.55 -8.19
CA LEU A 190 5.12 12.09 -8.13
C LEU A 190 4.91 11.50 -9.53
N ARG A 191 5.97 11.42 -10.31
CA ARG A 191 5.92 10.74 -11.60
C ARG A 191 6.02 9.25 -11.38
N LEU A 192 4.85 8.56 -11.38
CA LEU A 192 4.75 7.11 -11.18
C LEU A 192 4.82 6.36 -12.51
N PRO A 193 5.96 5.76 -12.88
CA PRO A 193 6.07 4.99 -14.11
C PRO A 193 5.10 3.82 -14.12
N GLY A 194 4.48 3.56 -15.28
CA GLY A 194 3.54 2.45 -15.46
C GLY A 194 2.15 2.67 -14.88
N VAL A 195 1.95 3.70 -14.05
CA VAL A 195 0.64 4.00 -13.46
C VAL A 195 -0.10 5.02 -14.32
N GLN A 196 -1.31 4.67 -14.72
CA GLN A 196 -2.21 5.60 -15.41
C GLN A 196 -2.90 6.49 -14.39
N VAL A 197 -2.91 7.80 -14.61
CA VAL A 197 -3.62 8.75 -13.74
C VAL A 197 -4.61 9.55 -14.56
N LEU A 198 -5.89 9.41 -14.23
CA LEU A 198 -7.01 10.05 -14.91
C LEU A 198 -7.59 11.18 -14.06
N PRO A 199 -8.01 12.30 -14.69
CA PRO A 199 -8.55 13.45 -13.96
C PRO A 199 -10.02 13.30 -13.59
N ASP A 200 -10.73 12.36 -14.19
CA ASP A 200 -12.15 12.13 -14.04
C ASP A 200 -12.54 11.49 -12.71
N ALA A 201 -13.82 11.53 -12.40
CA ALA A 201 -14.39 10.83 -11.25
C ALA A 201 -14.51 9.33 -11.57
N GLY A 202 -14.04 8.51 -10.63
CA GLY A 202 -14.08 7.05 -10.71
C GLY A 202 -13.68 6.45 -9.38
N PRO A 203 -13.61 5.11 -9.25
CA PRO A 203 -12.97 4.48 -8.12
C PRO A 203 -11.54 5.02 -7.97
N ALA A 204 -11.16 5.44 -6.77
CA ALA A 204 -9.85 6.08 -6.55
C ALA A 204 -8.70 5.24 -7.10
N LEU A 205 -8.80 3.91 -6.97
CA LEU A 205 -7.86 2.93 -7.52
C LEU A 205 -8.61 1.88 -8.33
N VAL A 206 -8.01 1.49 -9.47
CA VAL A 206 -8.41 0.31 -10.25
C VAL A 206 -7.16 -0.47 -10.59
N ALA A 207 -7.03 -1.68 -10.06
CA ALA A 207 -5.90 -2.57 -10.30
C ALA A 207 -6.37 -3.84 -11.02
N THR A 208 -5.70 -4.20 -12.13
CA THR A 208 -5.91 -5.48 -12.81
C THR A 208 -4.75 -6.41 -12.49
N LEU A 209 -5.08 -7.56 -11.93
CA LEU A 209 -4.13 -8.61 -11.57
C LEU A 209 -4.35 -9.83 -12.48
N SER A 210 -3.29 -10.39 -13.00
CA SER A 210 -3.35 -11.73 -13.62
C SER A 210 -3.08 -12.76 -12.54
N THR A 211 -4.00 -13.72 -12.40
CA THR A 211 -4.00 -14.70 -11.30
C THR A 211 -4.18 -16.13 -11.87
N PRO A 212 -3.94 -17.19 -11.08
CA PRO A 212 -4.25 -18.56 -11.48
C PRO A 212 -5.72 -18.79 -11.85
N LEU A 213 -6.65 -17.94 -11.37
CA LEU A 213 -8.09 -18.01 -11.69
C LEU A 213 -8.47 -17.15 -12.91
N GLY A 214 -7.52 -16.49 -13.56
CA GLY A 214 -7.73 -15.52 -14.63
C GLY A 214 -7.50 -14.08 -14.17
N ASP A 215 -7.88 -13.11 -14.99
CA ASP A 215 -7.71 -11.71 -14.66
C ASP A 215 -8.76 -11.26 -13.65
N VAL A 216 -8.30 -10.58 -12.61
CA VAL A 216 -9.14 -10.02 -11.52
C VAL A 216 -8.96 -8.52 -11.48
N VAL A 217 -10.08 -7.79 -11.48
CA VAL A 217 -10.08 -6.32 -11.31
C VAL A 217 -10.51 -5.99 -9.90
N LEU A 218 -9.63 -5.29 -9.18
CA LEU A 218 -9.92 -4.74 -7.84
C LEU A 218 -10.15 -3.24 -7.93
N GLN A 219 -11.16 -2.75 -7.22
CA GLN A 219 -11.49 -1.33 -7.13
C GLN A 219 -11.63 -0.90 -5.67
N SER A 220 -11.29 0.38 -5.39
CA SER A 220 -11.47 1.00 -4.07
C SER A 220 -12.90 1.46 -3.82
#